data_b92d6f7b959dc1c2971cbf9c9ec92422
#
_entry.id   b92d6f7b959dc1c2971cbf9c9ec92422
#
_cell.length_a   1.000
_cell.length_b   1.000
_cell.length_c   1.000
_cell.angle_alpha   90.00
_cell.angle_beta   90.00
_cell.angle_gamma   90.00
#
_symmetry.space_group_name_H-M   'P 1'
#
loop_
_entity.id
_entity.type
_entity.pdbx_description
1 polymer ?
#
loop_
_entity_poly.entity_id
_entity_poly.type
_entity_poly.pdbx_seq_one_letter_code
_entity_poly.pdbx_strand_id
1 'polypeptide(L)'
;EELSYQNISIMSKVLSELYKYQRNFVITCIDELLEKVERGLEINDFTHSMHRVAEVRYLTELYSFALIKPNVLLDTMYLILKYGHNGKGSYLFSPNDIDEADNYFKIQLLSTMLLNLRRNTSMLSKKLPLFLRFYEYYTFTKEQPLPQETQFSLQTTFQKYEDEDGFERSS
;
A
#
# COMPACT_ATOMS: atom_id res chain seq x y z
N GLU A 1 7.15 0.05 -20.94
CA GLU A 1 5.86 0.77 -21.16
C GLU A 1 5.47 1.42 -19.84
N GLU A 2 5.28 2.73 -19.85
CA GLU A 2 4.84 3.48 -18.68
C GLU A 2 3.44 3.01 -18.26
N LEU A 3 3.31 2.53 -17.03
CA LEU A 3 2.04 2.26 -16.37
C LEU A 3 1.36 3.60 -16.06
N SER A 4 0.64 4.14 -17.04
CA SER A 4 -0.19 5.32 -16.80
C SER A 4 -1.44 4.91 -16.00
N TYR A 5 -2.02 5.85 -15.26
CA TYR A 5 -3.23 5.61 -14.47
C TYR A 5 -4.40 5.02 -15.26
N GLN A 6 -4.56 5.43 -16.51
CA GLN A 6 -5.60 4.92 -17.41
C GLN A 6 -5.33 3.46 -17.79
N ASN A 7 -4.08 3.11 -18.00
CA ASN A 7 -3.69 1.74 -18.37
C ASN A 7 -3.88 0.75 -17.23
N ILE A 8 -3.68 1.14 -15.98
CA ILE A 8 -3.86 0.28 -14.80
C ILE A 8 -5.30 -0.25 -14.73
N SER A 9 -6.30 0.62 -14.84
CA SER A 9 -7.71 0.20 -14.78
C SER A 9 -8.09 -0.72 -15.95
N ILE A 10 -7.64 -0.37 -17.15
CA ILE A 10 -7.88 -1.18 -18.36
C ILE A 10 -7.21 -2.55 -18.23
N MET A 11 -5.94 -2.60 -17.84
CA MET A 11 -5.19 -3.84 -17.67
C MET A 11 -5.79 -4.73 -16.58
N SER A 12 -6.22 -4.16 -15.47
CA SER A 12 -6.90 -4.91 -14.40
C SER A 12 -8.20 -5.54 -14.89
N LYS A 13 -8.97 -4.82 -15.69
CA LYS A 13 -10.20 -5.34 -16.31
C LYS A 13 -9.90 -6.45 -17.30
N VAL A 14 -8.89 -6.27 -18.15
CA VAL A 14 -8.44 -7.30 -19.11
C VAL A 14 -8.01 -8.56 -18.38
N LEU A 15 -7.20 -8.46 -17.34
CA LEU A 15 -6.79 -9.61 -16.54
C LEU A 15 -7.97 -10.29 -15.84
N SER A 16 -8.95 -9.53 -15.37
CA SER A 16 -10.17 -10.06 -14.77
C SER A 16 -10.98 -10.92 -15.77
N GLU A 17 -11.13 -10.44 -16.99
CA GLU A 17 -11.78 -11.21 -18.05
C GLU A 17 -10.95 -12.42 -18.49
N LEU A 18 -9.64 -12.23 -18.62
CA LEU A 18 -8.71 -13.30 -19.01
C LEU A 18 -8.63 -14.42 -17.97
N TYR A 19 -8.83 -14.12 -16.70
CA TYR A 19 -8.81 -15.07 -15.60
C TYR A 19 -9.80 -16.23 -15.81
N LYS A 20 -10.93 -15.97 -16.47
CA LYS A 20 -11.94 -16.98 -16.79
C LYS A 20 -11.43 -18.08 -17.72
N TYR A 21 -10.45 -17.75 -18.57
CA TYR A 21 -9.95 -18.63 -19.63
C TYR A 21 -8.49 -19.05 -19.41
N GLN A 22 -7.68 -18.18 -18.84
CA GLN A 22 -6.23 -18.35 -18.68
C GLN A 22 -5.78 -18.11 -17.23
N ARG A 23 -6.41 -18.87 -16.31
CA ARG A 23 -6.22 -18.67 -14.86
C ARG A 23 -4.76 -18.70 -14.44
N ASN A 24 -3.98 -19.69 -14.88
CA ASN A 24 -2.57 -19.84 -14.49
C ASN A 24 -1.72 -18.69 -14.99
N PHE A 25 -1.97 -18.19 -16.17
CA PHE A 25 -1.29 -17.02 -16.70
C PHE A 25 -1.53 -15.78 -15.84
N VAL A 26 -2.77 -15.53 -15.48
CA VAL A 26 -3.12 -14.37 -14.62
C VAL A 26 -2.51 -14.49 -13.23
N ILE A 27 -2.49 -15.68 -12.64
CA ILE A 27 -1.82 -15.94 -11.36
C ILE A 27 -0.33 -15.61 -11.48
N THR A 28 0.35 -16.06 -12.54
CA THR A 28 1.76 -15.75 -12.77
C THR A 28 2.00 -14.22 -12.86
N CYS A 29 1.13 -13.48 -13.57
CA CYS A 29 1.24 -12.02 -13.66
C CYS A 29 1.10 -11.36 -12.28
N ILE A 30 0.20 -11.86 -11.42
CA ILE A 30 0.00 -11.34 -10.06
C ILE A 30 1.23 -11.63 -9.20
N ASP A 31 1.77 -12.85 -9.27
CA ASP A 31 2.96 -13.24 -8.53
C ASP A 31 4.17 -12.39 -8.93
N GLU A 32 4.36 -12.14 -10.23
CA GLU A 32 5.40 -11.23 -10.73
C GLU A 32 5.23 -9.79 -10.22
N LEU A 33 4.00 -9.32 -10.11
CA LEU A 33 3.73 -7.98 -9.56
C LEU A 33 4.08 -7.91 -8.07
N LEU A 34 3.71 -8.93 -7.28
CA LEU A 34 4.06 -9.02 -5.86
C LEU A 34 5.58 -9.05 -5.66
N GLU A 35 6.28 -9.86 -6.47
CA GLU A 35 7.75 -9.90 -6.45
C GLU A 35 8.39 -8.55 -6.80
N LYS A 36 7.82 -7.80 -7.75
CA LYS A 36 8.30 -6.45 -8.09
C LYS A 36 8.15 -5.48 -6.93
N VAL A 37 7.01 -5.53 -6.24
CA VAL A 37 6.77 -4.69 -5.05
C VAL A 37 7.80 -5.01 -3.97
N GLU A 38 8.03 -6.28 -3.66
CA GLU A 38 9.00 -6.73 -2.67
C GLU A 38 10.43 -6.32 -3.04
N ARG A 39 10.84 -6.61 -4.28
CA ARG A 39 12.16 -6.22 -4.81
C ARG A 39 12.38 -4.70 -4.79
N GLY A 40 11.33 -3.92 -5.05
CA GLY A 40 11.38 -2.46 -4.93
C GLY A 40 11.71 -1.98 -3.52
N LEU A 41 11.22 -2.68 -2.50
CA LEU A 41 11.57 -2.38 -1.10
C LEU A 41 13.04 -2.76 -0.80
N GLU A 42 13.52 -3.88 -1.32
CA GLU A 42 14.90 -4.35 -1.11
C GLU A 42 15.94 -3.43 -1.76
N ILE A 43 15.72 -3.05 -3.02
CA ILE A 43 16.63 -2.20 -3.78
C ILE A 43 16.58 -0.75 -3.29
N ASN A 44 15.39 -0.31 -2.82
CA ASN A 44 15.14 1.04 -2.33
C ASN A 44 15.61 2.15 -3.29
N ASP A 45 15.42 1.93 -4.59
CA ASP A 45 15.81 2.87 -5.63
C ASP A 45 14.70 3.93 -5.83
N PHE A 46 15.04 5.17 -5.55
CA PHE A 46 14.15 6.32 -5.73
C PHE A 46 14.06 6.82 -7.17
N THR A 47 14.98 6.41 -8.04
CA THR A 47 14.97 6.78 -9.46
C THR A 47 13.70 6.29 -10.16
N HIS A 48 13.17 5.14 -9.71
CA HIS A 48 11.96 4.51 -10.23
C HIS A 48 10.75 4.64 -9.27
N SER A 49 10.72 5.67 -8.44
CA SER A 49 9.67 5.86 -7.44
C SER A 49 8.25 5.87 -8.04
N MET A 50 8.06 6.50 -9.20
CA MET A 50 6.76 6.54 -9.90
C MET A 50 6.30 5.16 -10.35
N HIS A 51 7.21 4.29 -10.79
CA HIS A 51 6.88 2.90 -11.12
C HIS A 51 6.44 2.11 -9.89
N ARG A 52 7.11 2.29 -8.77
CA ARG A 52 6.77 1.63 -7.50
C ARG A 52 5.38 2.07 -7.00
N VAL A 53 5.04 3.34 -7.12
CA VAL A 53 3.69 3.85 -6.82
C VAL A 53 2.64 3.23 -7.75
N ALA A 54 2.94 3.14 -9.05
CA ALA A 54 2.06 2.51 -10.02
C ALA A 54 1.85 1.01 -9.76
N GLU A 55 2.87 0.29 -9.33
CA GLU A 55 2.80 -1.13 -8.98
C GLU A 55 1.86 -1.40 -7.80
N VAL A 56 1.97 -0.64 -6.71
CA VAL A 56 1.07 -0.80 -5.55
C VAL A 56 -0.35 -0.38 -5.87
N ARG A 57 -0.54 0.63 -6.71
CA ARG A 57 -1.85 1.00 -7.21
C ARG A 57 -2.46 -0.09 -8.07
N TYR A 58 -1.66 -0.72 -8.95
CA TYR A 58 -2.11 -1.84 -9.77
C TYR A 58 -2.53 -3.03 -8.91
N LEU A 59 -1.75 -3.35 -7.90
CA LEU A 59 -2.09 -4.40 -6.93
C LEU A 59 -3.45 -4.13 -6.26
N THR A 60 -3.69 -2.91 -5.84
CA THR A 60 -4.96 -2.49 -5.21
C THR A 60 -6.14 -2.58 -6.18
N GLU A 61 -5.92 -2.20 -7.45
CA GLU A 61 -6.94 -2.31 -8.49
C GLU A 61 -7.28 -3.78 -8.80
N LEU A 62 -6.28 -4.66 -8.88
CA LEU A 62 -6.49 -6.11 -9.03
C LEU A 62 -7.29 -6.71 -7.88
N TYR A 63 -7.06 -6.23 -6.66
CA TYR A 63 -7.89 -6.58 -5.51
C TYR A 63 -9.35 -6.14 -5.69
N SER A 64 -9.59 -4.96 -6.25
CA SER A 64 -10.95 -4.47 -6.54
C SER A 64 -11.71 -5.37 -7.53
N PHE A 65 -11.00 -6.03 -8.45
CA PHE A 65 -11.54 -7.04 -9.37
C PHE A 65 -11.59 -8.46 -8.79
N ALA A 66 -11.34 -8.63 -7.50
CA ALA A 66 -11.32 -9.92 -6.81
C ALA A 66 -10.26 -10.92 -7.32
N LEU A 67 -9.21 -10.45 -7.98
CA LEU A 67 -8.09 -11.27 -8.43
C LEU A 67 -7.05 -11.54 -7.33
N ILE A 68 -7.06 -10.73 -6.28
CA ILE A 68 -6.18 -10.85 -5.11
C ILE A 68 -7.05 -11.05 -3.87
N LYS A 69 -6.64 -11.98 -3.02
CA LYS A 69 -7.34 -12.25 -1.75
C LYS A 69 -7.08 -11.13 -0.74
N PRO A 70 -8.04 -10.82 0.15
CA PRO A 70 -7.88 -9.77 1.17
C PRO A 70 -6.65 -9.93 2.06
N ASN A 71 -6.32 -11.17 2.45
CA ASN A 71 -5.14 -11.44 3.27
C ASN A 71 -3.83 -11.14 2.52
N VAL A 72 -3.75 -11.45 1.22
CA VAL A 72 -2.55 -11.17 0.42
C VAL A 72 -2.33 -9.66 0.31
N LEU A 73 -3.39 -8.88 0.07
CA LEU A 73 -3.30 -7.42 0.05
C LEU A 73 -2.84 -6.87 1.41
N LEU A 74 -3.45 -7.31 2.49
CA LEU A 74 -3.12 -6.86 3.84
C LEU A 74 -1.69 -7.24 4.22
N ASP A 75 -1.25 -8.46 3.91
CA ASP A 75 0.11 -8.92 4.15
C ASP A 75 1.14 -8.07 3.39
N THR A 76 0.83 -7.69 2.14
CA THR A 76 1.66 -6.79 1.34
C THR A 76 1.73 -5.39 1.98
N MET A 77 0.63 -4.86 2.46
CA MET A 77 0.60 -3.58 3.17
C MET A 77 1.46 -3.62 4.45
N TYR A 78 1.38 -4.70 5.23
CA TYR A 78 2.24 -4.90 6.39
C TYR A 78 3.71 -5.10 6.02
N LEU A 79 4.00 -5.78 4.92
CA LEU A 79 5.35 -5.92 4.40
C LEU A 79 5.97 -4.54 4.10
N ILE A 80 5.24 -3.69 3.40
CA ILE A 80 5.68 -2.32 3.10
C ILE A 80 5.91 -1.53 4.39
N LEU A 81 4.96 -1.56 5.31
CA LEU A 81 5.02 -0.81 6.57
C LEU A 81 6.21 -1.24 7.44
N LYS A 82 6.42 -2.55 7.58
CA LYS A 82 7.42 -3.14 8.49
C LYS A 82 8.79 -3.34 7.84
N TYR A 83 8.93 -3.15 6.53
CA TYR A 83 10.21 -3.38 5.87
C TYR A 83 11.33 -2.55 6.51
N GLY A 84 12.44 -3.21 6.86
CA GLY A 84 13.56 -2.58 7.55
C GLY A 84 13.39 -2.43 9.07
N HIS A 85 12.23 -2.82 9.64
CA HIS A 85 11.95 -2.70 11.07
C HIS A 85 11.80 -4.06 11.74
N ASN A 86 12.68 -4.36 12.67
CA ASN A 86 12.67 -5.60 13.48
C ASN A 86 12.37 -5.32 14.96
N GLY A 87 12.03 -4.09 15.30
CA GLY A 87 11.74 -3.65 16.68
C GLY A 87 10.44 -4.22 17.24
N LYS A 88 10.27 -4.11 18.55
CA LYS A 88 9.06 -4.49 19.28
C LYS A 88 8.61 -3.36 20.19
N GLY A 89 7.32 -3.24 20.42
CA GLY A 89 6.76 -2.22 21.29
C GLY A 89 7.01 -0.80 20.77
N SER A 90 7.45 0.09 21.63
CA SER A 90 7.72 1.51 21.29
C SER A 90 8.86 1.73 20.30
N TYR A 91 9.67 0.69 20.04
CA TYR A 91 10.77 0.76 19.08
C TYR A 91 10.41 0.14 17.72
N LEU A 92 9.16 -0.25 17.50
CA LEU A 92 8.73 -0.98 16.32
C LEU A 92 9.09 -0.26 15.02
N PHE A 93 8.93 1.07 14.98
CA PHE A 93 9.19 1.89 13.80
C PHE A 93 10.28 2.95 14.04
N SER A 94 11.22 2.70 14.93
CA SER A 94 12.34 3.63 15.14
C SER A 94 13.12 3.84 13.85
N PRO A 95 13.41 5.10 13.47
CA PRO A 95 14.20 5.41 12.29
C PRO A 95 15.55 4.70 12.30
N ASN A 96 15.98 4.25 11.12
CA ASN A 96 17.23 3.53 10.91
C ASN A 96 17.77 3.78 9.50
N ASP A 97 18.91 3.19 9.14
CA ASP A 97 19.58 3.40 7.85
C ASP A 97 18.77 2.92 6.63
N ILE A 98 17.79 2.03 6.84
CA ILE A 98 16.91 1.53 5.77
C ILE A 98 15.68 2.43 5.61
N ASP A 99 15.17 2.95 6.73
CA ASP A 99 13.97 3.79 6.78
C ASP A 99 14.23 5.00 7.67
N GLU A 100 14.89 6.00 7.10
CA GLU A 100 15.27 7.23 7.79
C GLU A 100 14.06 8.08 8.18
N ALA A 101 14.25 8.96 9.16
CA ALA A 101 13.17 9.82 9.67
C ALA A 101 12.59 10.78 8.62
N ASP A 102 13.40 11.20 7.67
CA ASP A 102 13.05 12.09 6.55
C ASP A 102 12.63 11.34 5.28
N ASN A 103 12.57 10.00 5.32
CA ASN A 103 12.08 9.18 4.21
C ASN A 103 10.56 9.00 4.32
N TYR A 104 9.81 9.64 3.44
CA TYR A 104 8.34 9.61 3.42
C TYR A 104 7.76 8.67 2.35
N PHE A 105 8.60 7.91 1.65
CA PHE A 105 8.16 7.13 0.49
C PHE A 105 7.17 6.00 0.84
N LYS A 106 7.35 5.33 1.97
CA LYS A 106 6.36 4.34 2.44
C LYS A 106 4.99 4.95 2.72
N ILE A 107 4.97 6.19 3.21
CA ILE A 107 3.71 6.94 3.38
C ILE A 107 3.04 7.14 2.03
N GLN A 108 3.78 7.50 1.00
CA GLN A 108 3.25 7.65 -0.35
C GLN A 108 2.68 6.32 -0.89
N LEU A 109 3.41 5.21 -0.75
CA LEU A 109 2.95 3.89 -1.19
C LEU A 109 1.67 3.46 -0.47
N LEU A 110 1.65 3.52 0.85
CA LEU A 110 0.51 3.08 1.66
C LEU A 110 -0.70 3.99 1.52
N SER A 111 -0.52 5.30 1.45
CA SER A 111 -1.61 6.25 1.15
C SER A 111 -2.23 5.97 -0.21
N THR A 112 -1.41 5.69 -1.23
CA THR A 112 -1.90 5.32 -2.57
C THR A 112 -2.77 4.07 -2.51
N MET A 113 -2.33 3.03 -1.79
CA MET A 113 -3.11 1.80 -1.63
C MET A 113 -4.42 2.06 -0.88
N LEU A 114 -4.36 2.73 0.26
CA LEU A 114 -5.52 3.00 1.11
C LEU A 114 -6.55 3.89 0.42
N LEU A 115 -6.13 4.90 -0.31
CA LEU A 115 -7.03 5.79 -1.07
C LEU A 115 -7.71 5.11 -2.24
N ASN A 116 -7.05 4.13 -2.88
CA ASN A 116 -7.60 3.37 -4.01
C ASN A 116 -8.32 2.09 -3.60
N LEU A 117 -8.36 1.77 -2.32
CA LEU A 117 -9.04 0.59 -1.78
C LEU A 117 -10.56 0.81 -1.84
N ARG A 118 -11.23 0.17 -2.81
CA ARG A 118 -12.66 0.35 -3.07
C ARG A 118 -13.50 -0.83 -2.59
N ARG A 119 -12.90 -2.02 -2.59
CA ARG A 119 -13.59 -3.24 -2.19
C ARG A 119 -13.36 -3.50 -0.70
N ASN A 120 -14.45 -3.50 0.06
CA ASN A 120 -14.41 -3.86 1.46
C ASN A 120 -15.00 -5.26 1.65
N THR A 121 -14.21 -6.18 2.19
CA THR A 121 -14.67 -7.52 2.58
C THR A 121 -14.79 -7.58 4.10
N SER A 122 -15.62 -8.50 4.62
CA SER A 122 -15.78 -8.65 6.06
C SER A 122 -14.47 -8.94 6.80
N MET A 123 -13.53 -9.65 6.15
CA MET A 123 -12.19 -9.89 6.70
C MET A 123 -11.37 -8.61 6.77
N LEU A 124 -11.37 -7.82 5.69
CA LEU A 124 -10.60 -6.58 5.62
C LEU A 124 -11.16 -5.53 6.58
N SER A 125 -12.48 -5.37 6.65
CA SER A 125 -13.15 -4.49 7.62
C SER A 125 -12.77 -4.76 9.07
N LYS A 126 -12.54 -6.01 9.44
CA LYS A 126 -12.15 -6.38 10.79
C LYS A 126 -10.69 -6.12 11.10
N LYS A 127 -9.81 -6.24 10.11
CA LYS A 127 -8.36 -6.17 10.30
C LYS A 127 -7.75 -4.81 9.93
N LEU A 128 -8.42 -4.07 9.07
CA LEU A 128 -7.93 -2.78 8.60
C LEU A 128 -7.78 -1.72 9.71
N PRO A 129 -8.69 -1.62 10.70
CA PRO A 129 -8.51 -0.65 11.79
C PRO A 129 -7.22 -0.84 12.57
N LEU A 130 -6.80 -2.08 12.80
CA LEU A 130 -5.51 -2.37 13.45
C LEU A 130 -4.33 -1.94 12.56
N PHE A 131 -4.40 -2.20 11.26
CA PHE A 131 -3.39 -1.72 10.32
C PHE A 131 -3.29 -0.19 10.33
N LEU A 132 -4.43 0.51 10.31
CA LEU A 132 -4.48 1.97 10.35
C LEU A 132 -3.84 2.54 11.64
N ARG A 133 -4.00 1.86 12.79
CA ARG A 133 -3.30 2.24 14.04
C ARG A 133 -1.79 2.09 13.92
N PHE A 134 -1.30 1.01 13.35
CA PHE A 134 0.14 0.84 13.10
C PHE A 134 0.66 1.87 12.10
N TYR A 135 -0.12 2.17 11.07
CA TYR A 135 0.24 3.17 10.08
C TYR A 135 0.29 4.58 10.68
N GLU A 136 -0.70 4.95 11.48
CA GLU A 136 -0.70 6.21 12.23
C GLU A 136 0.52 6.31 13.14
N TYR A 137 0.81 5.27 13.92
CA TYR A 137 1.98 5.23 14.78
C TYR A 137 3.30 5.39 13.99
N TYR A 138 3.40 4.73 12.84
CA TYR A 138 4.54 4.88 11.95
C TYR A 138 4.73 6.34 11.51
N THR A 139 3.66 7.04 11.16
CA THR A 139 3.75 8.45 10.73
C THR A 139 4.29 9.38 11.81
N PHE A 140 4.03 9.08 13.08
CA PHE A 140 4.59 9.85 14.21
C PHE A 140 6.09 9.66 14.41
N THR A 141 6.68 8.62 13.86
CA THR A 141 8.13 8.40 13.94
C THR A 141 8.91 9.19 12.88
N LYS A 142 8.22 9.82 11.95
CA LYS A 142 8.83 10.63 10.90
C LYS A 142 9.16 12.04 11.34
N GLU A 143 10.17 12.63 10.73
CA GLU A 143 10.59 14.01 11.00
C GLU A 143 9.48 15.01 10.70
N GLN A 144 9.27 15.92 11.61
CA GLN A 144 8.25 16.96 11.53
C GLN A 144 8.89 18.35 11.28
N PRO A 145 8.24 19.25 10.52
CA PRO A 145 6.93 19.05 9.86
C PRO A 145 7.03 18.17 8.62
N LEU A 146 5.98 17.39 8.37
CA LEU A 146 5.89 16.60 7.14
C LEU A 146 5.86 17.51 5.89
N PRO A 147 6.43 17.08 4.75
CA PRO A 147 6.22 17.77 3.47
C PRO A 147 4.74 17.97 3.20
N GLN A 148 4.37 19.10 2.60
CA GLN A 148 2.98 19.49 2.36
C GLN A 148 2.19 18.41 1.60
N GLU A 149 2.79 17.80 0.59
CA GLU A 149 2.16 16.73 -0.19
C GLU A 149 1.90 15.48 0.66
N THR A 150 2.88 15.09 1.48
CA THR A 150 2.75 13.96 2.40
C THR A 150 1.66 14.21 3.44
N GLN A 151 1.64 15.40 4.02
CA GLN A 151 0.62 15.80 4.99
C GLN A 151 -0.78 15.77 4.37
N PHE A 152 -0.93 16.27 3.16
CA PHE A 152 -2.21 16.25 2.43
C PHE A 152 -2.66 14.80 2.15
N SER A 153 -1.76 13.95 1.67
CA SER A 153 -2.06 12.54 1.41
C SER A 153 -2.50 11.79 2.67
N LEU A 154 -1.82 12.03 3.79
CA LEU A 154 -2.21 11.45 5.09
C LEU A 154 -3.57 11.95 5.57
N GLN A 155 -3.79 13.25 5.50
CA GLN A 155 -5.06 13.85 5.88
C GLN A 155 -6.23 13.26 5.09
N THR A 156 -6.09 13.20 3.77
CA THR A 156 -7.11 12.63 2.87
C THR A 156 -7.33 11.14 3.14
N THR A 157 -6.27 10.39 3.40
CA THR A 157 -6.36 8.96 3.71
C THR A 157 -7.13 8.72 5.01
N PHE A 158 -6.75 9.36 6.09
CA PHE A 158 -7.42 9.17 7.37
C PHE A 158 -8.86 9.70 7.37
N GLN A 159 -9.12 10.83 6.70
CA GLN A 159 -10.47 11.37 6.57
C GLN A 159 -11.42 10.36 5.88
N LYS A 160 -10.94 9.68 4.84
CA LYS A 160 -11.70 8.61 4.19
C LYS A 160 -12.16 7.53 5.18
N TYR A 161 -11.27 7.05 6.05
CA TYR A 161 -11.58 5.98 7.00
C TYR A 161 -12.32 6.46 8.25
N GLU A 162 -12.18 7.72 8.63
CA GLU A 162 -13.03 8.38 9.62
C GLU A 162 -14.49 8.42 9.13
N ASP A 163 -14.69 8.83 7.88
CA ASP A 163 -16.01 8.98 7.29
C ASP A 163 -16.68 7.63 6.94
N GLU A 164 -15.93 6.69 6.40
CA GLU A 164 -16.47 5.41 5.91
C GLU A 164 -16.57 4.33 7.00
N ASP A 165 -15.57 4.24 7.86
CA ASP A 165 -15.41 3.13 8.83
C ASP A 165 -15.47 3.59 10.30
N GLY A 166 -15.62 4.88 10.56
CA GLY A 166 -15.63 5.43 11.93
C GLY A 166 -14.29 5.29 12.65
N PHE A 167 -13.18 5.29 11.93
CA PHE A 167 -11.86 5.25 12.51
C PHE A 167 -11.56 6.55 13.24
N GLU A 168 -11.21 6.48 14.53
CA GLU A 168 -10.82 7.65 15.33
C GLU A 168 -9.30 7.73 15.41
N ARG A 169 -8.74 8.87 14.97
CA ARG A 169 -7.30 9.15 15.11
C ARG A 169 -6.92 9.36 16.56
N SER A 170 -5.69 9.02 16.89
CA SER A 170 -5.10 9.36 18.18
C SER A 170 -4.88 10.88 18.24
N SER A 171 -5.36 11.47 19.33
CA SER A 171 -5.18 12.90 19.59
C SER A 171 -3.75 13.24 20.02
#